data_a688388a30494354fe3e5f7c1f0c169b
#
_entry.id   a688388a30494354fe3e5f7c1f0c169b
#
_cell.length_a   1.000
_cell.length_b   1.000
_cell.length_c   1.000
_cell.angle_alpha   90.00
_cell.angle_beta   90.00
_cell.angle_gamma   90.00
#
_symmetry.space_group_name_H-M   'P 1'
#
loop_
_entity.id
_entity.type
_entity.pdbx_description
1 polymer ?
#
loop_
_entity_poly.entity_id
_entity_poly.type
_entity_poly.pdbx_seq_one_letter_code
_entity_poly.pdbx_strand_id
1 'polypeptide(L)'
;ELAKIAKKYKIMILSDEIYTDLTFSNEYKSISTFYPELTFITGGLSKWCGAGGWRLGFLAVPKKLTEFLKSLKSLASESYSTVNTPTQYASVEAYAHEHDLYKLKVKTILKAVGNYVYNNLKSNKVLIAPPQGAFYLMPEFKNKKYKTSSDLCEAILDETGVAMLPGSDFGFKPKKMLTRLSYTDFDGIEFFRNVTNCKMIDDDMIKKYAPNVVEGVSKLSNWVKNL
;
A
#
# COMPACT_ATOMS: atom_id res chain seq x y z
N GLU A 1 -3.12 -5.06 -22.31
CA GLU A 1 -1.98 -4.86 -23.24
C GLU A 1 -0.71 -5.56 -22.73
N LEU A 2 -0.28 -5.34 -21.48
CA LEU A 2 0.91 -6.01 -20.89
C LEU A 2 0.88 -7.53 -21.05
N ALA A 3 -0.25 -8.18 -20.73
CA ALA A 3 -0.39 -9.63 -20.89
C ALA A 3 -0.21 -10.09 -22.34
N LYS A 4 -0.67 -9.31 -23.34
CA LYS A 4 -0.46 -9.63 -24.77
C LYS A 4 1.02 -9.61 -25.14
N ILE A 5 1.75 -8.59 -24.66
CA ILE A 5 3.20 -8.48 -24.91
C ILE A 5 3.93 -9.62 -24.22
N ALA A 6 3.68 -9.87 -22.95
CA ALA A 6 4.30 -10.95 -22.21
C ALA A 6 4.04 -12.32 -22.86
N LYS A 7 2.82 -12.58 -23.31
CA LYS A 7 2.45 -13.81 -24.01
C LYS A 7 3.18 -13.95 -25.34
N LYS A 8 3.27 -12.87 -26.13
CA LYS A 8 3.98 -12.85 -27.41
C LYS A 8 5.46 -13.22 -27.26
N TYR A 9 6.11 -12.70 -26.24
CA TYR A 9 7.54 -12.90 -25.99
C TYR A 9 7.84 -14.00 -24.97
N LYS A 10 6.83 -14.72 -24.48
CA LYS A 10 6.93 -15.78 -23.45
C LYS A 10 7.65 -15.28 -22.18
N ILE A 11 7.38 -14.04 -21.78
CA ILE A 11 7.96 -13.43 -20.58
C ILE A 11 7.18 -13.93 -19.36
N MET A 12 7.90 -14.42 -18.34
CA MET A 12 7.31 -14.70 -17.04
C MET A 12 6.95 -13.41 -16.32
N ILE A 13 5.79 -13.38 -15.69
CA ILE A 13 5.32 -12.25 -14.89
C ILE A 13 5.32 -12.66 -13.43
N LEU A 14 5.93 -11.85 -12.56
CA LEU A 14 5.73 -11.89 -11.12
C LEU A 14 4.84 -10.69 -10.74
N SER A 15 3.58 -10.97 -10.43
CA SER A 15 2.60 -9.96 -10.04
C SER A 15 2.51 -9.89 -8.53
N ASP A 16 2.96 -8.78 -7.94
CA ASP A 16 2.78 -8.52 -6.52
C ASP A 16 1.39 -7.93 -6.26
N GLU A 17 0.51 -8.77 -5.74
CA GLU A 17 -0.91 -8.45 -5.54
C GLU A 17 -1.25 -8.20 -4.06
N ILE A 18 -0.25 -7.86 -3.24
CA ILE A 18 -0.41 -7.66 -1.79
C ILE A 18 -1.43 -6.56 -1.42
N TYR A 19 -1.70 -5.61 -2.33
CA TYR A 19 -2.64 -4.51 -2.13
C TYR A 19 -3.97 -4.64 -2.87
N THR A 20 -4.22 -5.75 -3.56
CA THR A 20 -5.41 -5.96 -4.39
C THR A 20 -6.72 -5.70 -3.65
N ASP A 21 -6.84 -6.28 -2.45
CA ASP A 21 -8.03 -6.13 -1.61
C ASP A 21 -8.20 -4.71 -1.02
N LEU A 22 -7.22 -3.82 -1.20
CA LEU A 22 -7.26 -2.42 -0.76
C LEU A 22 -7.42 -1.44 -1.92
N THR A 23 -7.74 -1.89 -3.13
CA THR A 23 -8.13 -1.01 -4.24
C THR A 23 -9.49 -0.35 -3.98
N PHE A 24 -9.60 0.96 -4.24
CA PHE A 24 -10.81 1.71 -3.98
C PHE A 24 -11.85 1.64 -5.12
N SER A 25 -11.45 1.12 -6.28
CA SER A 25 -12.35 0.76 -7.38
C SER A 25 -12.65 -0.74 -7.37
N ASN A 26 -13.82 -1.12 -7.88
CA ASN A 26 -14.18 -2.53 -8.07
C ASN A 26 -13.69 -3.10 -9.43
N GLU A 27 -12.85 -2.35 -10.15
CA GLU A 27 -12.42 -2.70 -11.52
C GLU A 27 -11.09 -3.45 -11.58
N TYR A 28 -10.47 -3.77 -10.43
CA TYR A 28 -9.21 -4.49 -10.43
C TYR A 28 -9.38 -5.89 -11.05
N LYS A 29 -8.46 -6.22 -11.95
CA LYS A 29 -8.34 -7.56 -12.53
C LYS A 29 -6.86 -7.98 -12.47
N SER A 30 -6.60 -9.13 -11.86
CA SER A 30 -5.27 -9.72 -11.89
C SER A 30 -4.81 -9.96 -13.33
N ILE A 31 -3.56 -9.69 -13.61
CA ILE A 31 -2.94 -9.99 -14.92
C ILE A 31 -2.95 -11.50 -15.22
N SER A 32 -3.01 -12.35 -14.19
CA SER A 32 -3.12 -13.79 -14.31
C SER A 32 -4.43 -14.23 -15.00
N THR A 33 -5.48 -13.41 -14.94
CA THR A 33 -6.74 -13.65 -15.67
C THR A 33 -6.53 -13.66 -17.18
N PHE A 34 -5.53 -12.95 -17.68
CA PHE A 34 -5.23 -12.82 -19.11
C PHE A 34 -4.04 -13.66 -19.57
N TYR A 35 -3.14 -14.04 -18.64
CA TYR A 35 -1.95 -14.82 -18.95
C TYR A 35 -1.58 -15.76 -17.78
N PRO A 36 -2.41 -16.75 -17.46
CA PRO A 36 -2.19 -17.64 -16.30
C PRO A 36 -1.00 -18.59 -16.47
N GLU A 37 -0.57 -18.87 -17.70
CA GLU A 37 0.41 -19.91 -17.97
C GLU A 37 1.80 -19.60 -17.44
N LEU A 38 2.18 -18.33 -17.37
CA LEU A 38 3.49 -17.86 -16.90
C LEU A 38 3.38 -16.66 -15.94
N THR A 39 2.23 -16.48 -15.27
CA THR A 39 2.06 -15.45 -14.24
C THR A 39 2.11 -16.08 -12.86
N PHE A 40 3.09 -15.65 -12.09
CA PHE A 40 3.21 -15.90 -10.65
C PHE A 40 2.51 -14.77 -9.88
N ILE A 41 1.88 -15.08 -8.76
CA ILE A 41 1.23 -14.08 -7.92
C ILE A 41 1.84 -14.15 -6.52
N THR A 42 2.25 -13.02 -5.98
CA THR A 42 2.58 -12.87 -4.55
C THR A 42 1.45 -12.15 -3.83
N GLY A 43 1.21 -12.55 -2.60
CA GLY A 43 0.22 -11.95 -1.73
C GLY A 43 0.45 -12.32 -0.28
N GLY A 44 -0.45 -11.93 0.61
CA GLY A 44 -0.32 -12.24 2.03
C GLY A 44 -1.32 -11.48 2.90
N LEU A 45 -1.26 -11.74 4.20
CA LEU A 45 -2.17 -11.17 5.21
C LEU A 45 -1.74 -9.78 5.70
N SER A 46 -0.54 -9.32 5.34
CA SER A 46 0.08 -8.13 5.94
C SER A 46 -0.71 -6.83 5.73
N LYS A 47 -1.43 -6.71 4.61
CA LYS A 47 -2.04 -5.44 4.21
C LYS A 47 -3.55 -5.44 4.41
N TRP A 48 -4.29 -6.22 3.65
CA TRP A 48 -5.75 -6.22 3.69
C TRP A 48 -6.30 -6.70 5.04
N CYS A 49 -5.61 -7.64 5.70
CA CYS A 49 -6.02 -8.24 6.96
C CYS A 49 -5.42 -7.52 8.19
N GLY A 50 -4.53 -6.53 7.98
CA GLY A 50 -3.83 -5.85 9.07
C GLY A 50 -2.85 -6.74 9.85
N ALA A 51 -2.54 -7.94 9.36
CA ALA A 51 -1.75 -8.97 10.04
C ALA A 51 -0.26 -8.95 9.67
N GLY A 52 0.33 -7.77 9.47
CA GLY A 52 1.74 -7.62 9.09
C GLY A 52 2.71 -8.28 10.06
N GLY A 53 2.44 -8.22 11.37
CA GLY A 53 3.25 -8.87 12.41
C GLY A 53 3.21 -10.40 12.41
N TRP A 54 2.23 -11.01 11.75
CA TRP A 54 2.07 -12.46 11.68
C TRP A 54 3.00 -13.14 10.68
N ARG A 55 3.63 -12.37 9.80
CA ARG A 55 4.67 -12.79 8.86
C ARG A 55 4.26 -13.94 7.94
N LEU A 56 3.09 -13.85 7.30
CA LEU A 56 2.62 -14.81 6.31
C LEU A 56 2.42 -14.15 4.95
N GLY A 57 3.06 -14.71 3.94
CA GLY A 57 2.84 -14.46 2.52
C GLY A 57 2.71 -15.77 1.76
N PHE A 58 2.27 -15.69 0.52
CA PHE A 58 2.20 -16.83 -0.39
C PHE A 58 2.74 -16.46 -1.78
N LEU A 59 3.18 -17.49 -2.50
CA LEU A 59 3.47 -17.42 -3.92
C LEU A 59 2.59 -18.44 -4.64
N ALA A 60 1.70 -17.96 -5.51
CA ALA A 60 0.97 -18.83 -6.43
C ALA A 60 1.80 -19.08 -7.70
N VAL A 61 2.05 -20.36 -7.99
CA VAL A 61 2.86 -20.79 -9.13
C VAL A 61 1.93 -21.34 -10.23
N PRO A 62 2.15 -20.99 -11.51
CA PRO A 62 1.37 -21.53 -12.63
C PRO A 62 1.30 -23.08 -12.60
N LYS A 63 0.08 -23.63 -12.78
CA LYS A 63 -0.19 -25.06 -12.61
C LYS A 63 0.74 -25.98 -13.43
N LYS A 64 1.23 -25.51 -14.58
CA LYS A 64 2.10 -26.30 -15.46
C LYS A 64 3.58 -26.34 -15.02
N LEU A 65 3.98 -25.48 -14.08
CA LEU A 65 5.37 -25.35 -13.62
C LEU A 65 5.63 -26.19 -12.35
N THR A 66 5.27 -27.46 -12.38
CA THR A 66 5.36 -28.36 -11.22
C THR A 66 6.80 -28.58 -10.76
N GLU A 67 7.75 -28.73 -11.66
CA GLU A 67 9.17 -28.92 -11.32
C GLU A 67 9.77 -27.65 -10.69
N PHE A 68 9.38 -26.49 -11.21
CA PHE A 68 9.76 -25.21 -10.58
C PHE A 68 9.20 -25.10 -9.16
N LEU A 69 7.94 -25.49 -8.94
CA LEU A 69 7.34 -25.51 -7.59
C LEU A 69 8.07 -26.46 -6.64
N LYS A 70 8.51 -27.65 -7.11
CA LYS A 70 9.31 -28.58 -6.29
C LYS A 70 10.64 -27.95 -5.88
N SER A 71 11.34 -27.33 -6.83
CA SER A 71 12.62 -26.63 -6.56
C SER A 71 12.44 -25.49 -5.56
N LEU A 72 11.36 -24.70 -5.69
CA LEU A 72 11.05 -23.63 -4.73
C LEU A 72 10.78 -24.18 -3.32
N LYS A 73 10.04 -25.29 -3.20
CA LYS A 73 9.77 -25.92 -1.90
C LYS A 73 11.08 -26.40 -1.23
N SER A 74 11.98 -27.02 -1.99
CA SER A 74 13.28 -27.44 -1.48
C SER A 74 14.10 -26.22 -1.02
N LEU A 75 14.17 -25.16 -1.83
CA LEU A 75 14.86 -23.93 -1.47
C LEU A 75 14.27 -23.27 -0.20
N ALA A 76 12.94 -23.22 -0.09
CA ALA A 76 12.26 -22.68 1.08
C ALA A 76 12.58 -23.47 2.34
N SER A 77 12.60 -24.81 2.27
CA SER A 77 12.98 -25.69 3.39
C SER A 77 14.40 -25.39 3.91
N GLU A 78 15.34 -25.16 3.00
CA GLU A 78 16.75 -24.90 3.37
C GLU A 78 17.02 -23.42 3.75
N SER A 79 16.09 -22.50 3.44
CA SER A 79 16.29 -21.07 3.68
C SER A 79 15.64 -20.62 4.99
N TYR A 80 14.31 -20.71 5.09
CA TYR A 80 13.53 -20.22 6.23
C TYR A 80 12.65 -21.29 6.87
N SER A 81 12.74 -22.52 6.38
CA SER A 81 11.99 -23.71 6.81
C SER A 81 10.49 -23.59 6.56
N THR A 82 9.77 -22.84 7.36
CA THR A 82 8.32 -22.65 7.20
C THR A 82 7.82 -21.42 7.98
N VAL A 83 6.63 -20.96 7.63
CA VAL A 83 5.85 -20.03 8.47
C VAL A 83 5.39 -20.78 9.72
N ASN A 84 5.24 -20.09 10.85
CA ASN A 84 4.77 -20.72 12.10
C ASN A 84 3.38 -21.35 11.91
N THR A 85 3.18 -22.52 12.48
CA THR A 85 1.99 -23.34 12.30
C THR A 85 0.68 -22.66 12.70
N PRO A 86 0.58 -21.95 13.86
CA PRO A 86 -0.64 -21.21 14.21
C PRO A 86 -1.07 -20.20 13.14
N THR A 87 -0.12 -19.46 12.55
CA THR A 87 -0.43 -18.51 11.48
C THR A 87 -0.89 -19.20 10.21
N GLN A 88 -0.36 -20.38 9.88
CA GLN A 88 -0.83 -21.15 8.72
C GLN A 88 -2.30 -21.57 8.89
N TYR A 89 -2.70 -22.06 10.05
CA TYR A 89 -4.10 -22.41 10.34
C TYR A 89 -5.00 -21.16 10.31
N ALA A 90 -4.58 -20.05 10.90
CA ALA A 90 -5.32 -18.78 10.83
C ALA A 90 -5.49 -18.28 9.39
N SER A 91 -4.51 -18.53 8.53
CA SER A 91 -4.60 -18.13 7.12
C SER A 91 -5.63 -18.94 6.33
N VAL A 92 -5.89 -20.19 6.71
CA VAL A 92 -6.98 -20.99 6.11
C VAL A 92 -8.31 -20.28 6.32
N GLU A 93 -8.59 -19.84 7.55
CA GLU A 93 -9.79 -19.08 7.87
C GLU A 93 -9.85 -17.76 7.11
N ALA A 94 -8.74 -17.01 7.07
CA ALA A 94 -8.68 -15.72 6.39
C ALA A 94 -8.94 -15.82 4.87
N TYR A 95 -8.54 -16.93 4.22
CA TYR A 95 -8.72 -17.11 2.78
C TYR A 95 -9.91 -18.00 2.39
N ALA A 96 -10.48 -18.77 3.34
CA ALA A 96 -11.60 -19.65 3.06
C ALA A 96 -12.95 -18.94 2.99
N HIS A 97 -13.07 -17.76 3.60
CA HIS A 97 -14.31 -17.02 3.70
C HIS A 97 -14.21 -15.65 3.01
N GLU A 98 -15.36 -15.17 2.51
CA GLU A 98 -15.49 -13.82 2.00
C GLU A 98 -15.63 -12.84 3.17
N HIS A 99 -14.66 -11.94 3.32
CA HIS A 99 -14.68 -10.89 4.34
C HIS A 99 -15.08 -9.53 3.74
N ASP A 100 -16.08 -9.53 2.86
CA ASP A 100 -16.43 -8.36 2.06
C ASP A 100 -16.82 -7.15 2.90
N LEU A 101 -17.58 -7.35 3.97
CA LEU A 101 -17.98 -6.25 4.86
C LEU A 101 -16.76 -5.65 5.58
N TYR A 102 -15.82 -6.49 6.04
CA TYR A 102 -14.57 -6.04 6.64
C TYR A 102 -13.73 -5.26 5.62
N LYS A 103 -13.51 -5.84 4.44
CA LYS A 103 -12.71 -5.23 3.35
C LYS A 103 -13.34 -3.91 2.90
N LEU A 104 -14.66 -3.86 2.75
CA LEU A 104 -15.39 -2.64 2.39
C LEU A 104 -15.17 -1.54 3.44
N LYS A 105 -15.31 -1.87 4.72
CA LYS A 105 -15.15 -0.91 5.81
C LYS A 105 -13.73 -0.37 5.89
N VAL A 106 -12.72 -1.24 5.81
CA VAL A 106 -11.30 -0.84 5.78
C VAL A 106 -11.01 0.06 4.57
N LYS A 107 -11.46 -0.31 3.37
CA LYS A 107 -11.31 0.51 2.16
C LYS A 107 -11.96 1.87 2.30
N THR A 108 -13.15 1.93 2.91
CA THR A 108 -13.87 3.19 3.11
C THR A 108 -13.10 4.13 4.03
N ILE A 109 -12.57 3.61 5.15
CA ILE A 109 -11.74 4.39 6.09
C ILE A 109 -10.48 4.90 5.39
N LEU A 110 -9.72 4.00 4.76
CA LEU A 110 -8.47 4.36 4.10
C LEU A 110 -8.70 5.37 2.95
N LYS A 111 -9.76 5.21 2.19
CA LYS A 111 -10.13 6.16 1.12
C LYS A 111 -10.47 7.54 1.69
N ALA A 112 -11.23 7.60 2.78
CA ALA A 112 -11.61 8.87 3.41
C ALA A 112 -10.38 9.60 3.96
N VAL A 113 -9.54 8.91 4.76
CA VAL A 113 -8.30 9.48 5.30
C VAL A 113 -7.34 9.89 4.18
N GLY A 114 -7.15 9.05 3.16
CA GLY A 114 -6.31 9.36 2.01
C GLY A 114 -6.80 10.59 1.22
N ASN A 115 -8.11 10.74 1.03
CA ASN A 115 -8.70 11.91 0.40
C ASN A 115 -8.52 13.17 1.25
N TYR A 116 -8.66 13.06 2.58
CA TYR A 116 -8.40 14.15 3.49
C TYR A 116 -6.95 14.66 3.35
N VAL A 117 -5.98 13.73 3.37
CA VAL A 117 -4.55 14.06 3.18
C VAL A 117 -4.31 14.72 1.81
N TYR A 118 -4.86 14.13 0.75
CA TYR A 118 -4.76 14.67 -0.59
C TYR A 118 -5.31 16.10 -0.69
N ASN A 119 -6.52 16.32 -0.19
CA ASN A 119 -7.18 17.63 -0.29
C ASN A 119 -6.44 18.73 0.49
N ASN A 120 -5.85 18.40 1.64
CA ASN A 120 -5.15 19.35 2.49
C ASN A 120 -3.68 19.57 2.10
N LEU A 121 -3.08 18.67 1.30
CA LEU A 121 -1.69 18.79 0.87
C LEU A 121 -1.54 19.29 -0.57
N LYS A 122 -2.52 19.02 -1.43
CA LYS A 122 -2.52 19.48 -2.83
C LYS A 122 -2.41 20.98 -2.92
N SER A 123 -1.39 21.47 -3.65
CA SER A 123 -1.14 22.90 -3.86
C SER A 123 -0.35 23.13 -5.14
N ASN A 124 -0.06 24.39 -5.45
CA ASN A 124 0.83 24.75 -6.55
C ASN A 124 2.30 24.35 -6.32
N LYS A 125 2.68 24.10 -5.05
CA LYS A 125 4.01 23.62 -4.64
C LYS A 125 4.10 22.11 -4.47
N VAL A 126 2.98 21.40 -4.41
CA VAL A 126 2.91 19.93 -4.23
C VAL A 126 2.06 19.31 -5.33
N LEU A 127 2.70 18.54 -6.20
CA LEU A 127 2.03 17.70 -7.17
C LEU A 127 1.74 16.35 -6.54
N ILE A 128 0.46 15.99 -6.45
CA ILE A 128 0.01 14.76 -5.83
C ILE A 128 -1.20 14.22 -6.58
N ALA A 129 -1.28 12.91 -6.77
CA ALA A 129 -2.46 12.25 -7.34
C ALA A 129 -3.44 11.83 -6.23
N PRO A 130 -4.75 11.79 -6.50
CA PRO A 130 -5.72 11.27 -5.55
C PRO A 130 -5.47 9.77 -5.28
N PRO A 131 -5.74 9.27 -4.07
CA PRO A 131 -5.53 7.88 -3.72
C PRO A 131 -6.50 6.96 -4.50
N GLN A 132 -5.96 5.90 -5.09
CA GLN A 132 -6.73 4.88 -5.82
C GLN A 132 -6.78 3.55 -5.08
N GLY A 133 -6.00 3.38 -4.03
CA GLY A 133 -5.91 2.18 -3.21
C GLY A 133 -4.80 2.25 -2.19
N ALA A 134 -4.65 1.21 -1.40
CA ALA A 134 -3.68 1.09 -0.33
C ALA A 134 -3.77 2.24 0.71
N PHE A 135 -2.64 2.70 1.23
CA PHE A 135 -2.55 3.74 2.27
C PHE A 135 -1.30 4.61 2.09
N TYR A 136 -0.91 4.83 0.84
CA TYR A 136 0.22 5.67 0.48
C TYR A 136 -0.20 6.74 -0.52
N LEU A 137 0.46 7.90 -0.42
CA LEU A 137 0.46 8.94 -1.43
C LEU A 137 1.90 9.24 -1.84
N MET A 138 2.08 9.72 -3.06
CA MET A 138 3.40 10.04 -3.62
C MET A 138 3.45 11.52 -3.98
N PRO A 139 3.56 12.43 -2.99
CA PRO A 139 3.70 13.86 -3.25
C PRO A 139 5.07 14.17 -3.84
N GLU A 140 5.09 15.00 -4.89
CA GLU A 140 6.28 15.60 -5.46
C GLU A 140 6.31 17.09 -5.13
N PHE A 141 7.35 17.54 -4.43
CA PHE A 141 7.48 18.90 -3.94
C PHE A 141 8.26 19.77 -4.93
N LYS A 142 7.72 20.91 -5.31
CA LYS A 142 8.45 21.92 -6.10
C LYS A 142 9.26 22.77 -5.15
N ASN A 143 10.56 22.56 -5.10
CA ASN A 143 11.48 23.36 -4.30
C ASN A 143 12.83 23.56 -5.01
N LYS A 144 13.60 24.58 -4.56
CA LYS A 144 14.96 24.84 -5.02
C LYS A 144 16.00 24.74 -3.89
N LYS A 145 15.55 24.51 -2.65
CA LYS A 145 16.39 24.51 -1.44
C LYS A 145 17.14 23.20 -1.28
N TYR A 146 16.46 22.08 -1.51
CA TYR A 146 17.01 20.73 -1.32
C TYR A 146 17.51 20.14 -2.63
N LYS A 147 18.60 19.36 -2.57
CA LYS A 147 19.25 18.78 -3.77
C LYS A 147 18.73 17.41 -4.10
N THR A 148 18.32 16.64 -3.08
CA THR A 148 17.82 15.27 -3.23
C THR A 148 16.52 15.06 -2.47
N SER A 149 15.78 14.00 -2.85
CA SER A 149 14.58 13.58 -2.10
C SER A 149 14.90 13.12 -0.67
N SER A 150 16.12 12.64 -0.41
CA SER A 150 16.58 12.30 0.94
C SER A 150 16.76 13.55 1.80
N ASP A 151 17.49 14.57 1.31
CA ASP A 151 17.64 15.85 2.03
C ASP A 151 16.28 16.48 2.34
N LEU A 152 15.34 16.37 1.39
CA LEU A 152 13.98 16.86 1.57
C LEU A 152 13.23 16.10 2.68
N CYS A 153 13.32 14.77 2.71
CA CYS A 153 12.66 13.96 3.74
C CYS A 153 13.25 14.19 5.13
N GLU A 154 14.57 14.36 5.25
CA GLU A 154 15.24 14.70 6.52
C GLU A 154 14.75 16.06 7.03
N ALA A 155 14.74 17.09 6.18
CA ALA A 155 14.25 18.41 6.57
C ALA A 155 12.76 18.41 6.97
N ILE A 156 11.91 17.64 6.26
CA ILE A 156 10.51 17.50 6.63
C ILE A 156 10.39 16.86 8.02
N LEU A 157 11.15 15.79 8.27
CA LEU A 157 11.14 15.11 9.56
C LEU A 157 11.58 16.06 10.69
N ASP A 158 12.69 16.75 10.52
CA ASP A 158 13.26 17.64 11.54
C ASP A 158 12.35 18.84 11.84
N GLU A 159 11.76 19.44 10.81
CA GLU A 159 10.98 20.66 10.96
C GLU A 159 9.49 20.42 11.28
N THR A 160 8.96 19.23 10.96
CA THR A 160 7.51 18.93 11.13
C THR A 160 7.20 17.70 11.99
N GLY A 161 8.17 16.81 12.19
CA GLY A 161 7.96 15.49 12.79
C GLY A 161 7.28 14.49 11.87
N VAL A 162 7.07 14.82 10.59
CA VAL A 162 6.40 13.90 9.62
C VAL A 162 7.46 13.05 8.91
N ALA A 163 7.45 11.75 9.17
CA ALA A 163 8.35 10.80 8.51
C ALA A 163 7.82 10.45 7.10
N MET A 164 8.68 10.62 6.10
CA MET A 164 8.42 10.23 4.71
C MET A 164 9.59 9.45 4.15
N LEU A 165 9.36 8.63 3.14
CA LEU A 165 10.44 7.94 2.43
C LEU A 165 10.78 8.66 1.12
N PRO A 166 12.07 8.82 0.80
CA PRO A 166 12.48 9.49 -0.43
C PRO A 166 12.17 8.64 -1.67
N GLY A 167 11.84 9.29 -2.77
CA GLY A 167 11.54 8.60 -4.03
C GLY A 167 12.72 7.80 -4.58
N SER A 168 13.96 8.14 -4.21
CA SER A 168 15.16 7.38 -4.56
C SER A 168 15.10 5.91 -4.11
N ASP A 169 14.48 5.62 -2.97
CA ASP A 169 14.31 4.25 -2.44
C ASP A 169 13.35 3.40 -3.30
N PHE A 170 12.61 4.07 -4.19
CA PHE A 170 11.67 3.45 -5.14
C PHE A 170 12.16 3.53 -6.59
N GLY A 171 13.46 3.75 -6.80
CA GLY A 171 14.09 3.77 -8.12
C GLY A 171 13.95 5.09 -8.90
N PHE A 172 13.43 6.15 -8.29
CA PHE A 172 13.41 7.47 -8.91
C PHE A 172 14.78 8.15 -8.78
N LYS A 173 15.06 9.09 -9.70
CA LYS A 173 16.30 9.88 -9.63
C LYS A 173 16.32 10.68 -8.31
N PRO A 174 17.47 10.73 -7.56
CA PRO A 174 17.54 11.44 -6.29
C PRO A 174 17.11 12.93 -6.37
N LYS A 175 17.37 13.59 -7.50
CA LYS A 175 16.97 14.98 -7.76
C LYS A 175 15.47 15.17 -7.97
N LYS A 176 14.69 14.10 -8.14
CA LYS A 176 13.24 14.17 -8.19
C LYS A 176 12.71 14.27 -6.76
N MET A 177 12.12 15.39 -6.41
CA MET A 177 11.60 15.67 -5.07
C MET A 177 10.30 14.91 -4.76
N LEU A 178 10.24 13.67 -5.22
CA LEU A 178 9.15 12.74 -4.98
C LEU A 178 9.40 12.03 -3.65
N THR A 179 8.34 11.85 -2.87
CA THR A 179 8.39 11.15 -1.58
C THR A 179 7.22 10.18 -1.45
N ARG A 180 7.29 9.23 -0.51
CA ARG A 180 6.16 8.36 -0.16
C ARG A 180 5.68 8.70 1.25
N LEU A 181 4.44 9.11 1.36
CA LEU A 181 3.74 9.39 2.61
C LEU A 181 2.77 8.25 2.92
N SER A 182 2.91 7.62 4.10
CA SER A 182 1.90 6.73 4.68
C SER A 182 0.94 7.54 5.54
N TYR A 183 -0.36 7.23 5.49
CA TYR A 183 -1.38 7.96 6.26
C TYR A 183 -2.15 7.04 7.23
N THR A 184 -1.44 6.10 7.87
CA THR A 184 -2.03 5.10 8.77
C THR A 184 -1.72 5.32 10.25
N ASP A 185 -1.25 6.50 10.64
CA ASP A 185 -0.97 6.83 12.03
C ASP A 185 -2.26 7.20 12.79
N PHE A 186 -3.09 6.19 13.04
CA PHE A 186 -4.32 6.30 13.83
C PHE A 186 -4.72 4.94 14.43
N ASP A 187 -5.56 4.94 15.47
CA ASP A 187 -6.14 3.71 16.02
C ASP A 187 -7.18 3.14 15.05
N GLY A 188 -6.73 2.19 14.23
CA GLY A 188 -7.56 1.54 13.23
C GLY A 188 -8.71 0.73 13.83
N ILE A 189 -8.55 0.17 15.06
CA ILE A 189 -9.58 -0.60 15.73
C ILE A 189 -10.68 0.33 16.22
N GLU A 190 -10.31 1.44 16.86
CA GLU A 190 -11.26 2.42 17.33
C GLU A 190 -12.02 3.04 16.16
N PHE A 191 -11.34 3.47 15.11
CA PHE A 191 -12.00 4.01 13.92
C PHE A 191 -12.94 2.98 13.29
N PHE A 192 -12.49 1.73 13.11
CA PHE A 192 -13.28 0.66 12.54
C PHE A 192 -14.57 0.38 13.35
N ARG A 193 -14.51 0.36 14.68
CA ARG A 193 -15.66 0.12 15.55
C ARG A 193 -16.73 1.23 15.44
N ASN A 194 -16.29 2.47 15.25
CA ASN A 194 -17.16 3.64 15.21
C ASN A 194 -17.72 3.98 13.82
N VAL A 195 -17.24 3.35 12.75
CA VAL A 195 -17.85 3.46 11.42
C VAL A 195 -19.01 2.48 11.32
N THR A 196 -20.23 2.96 11.52
CA THR A 196 -21.47 2.16 11.41
C THR A 196 -22.01 2.14 9.98
N ASN A 197 -21.81 3.21 9.22
CA ASN A 197 -22.27 3.34 7.85
C ASN A 197 -21.07 3.53 6.90
N CYS A 198 -20.80 2.54 6.05
CA CYS A 198 -19.68 2.59 5.09
C CYS A 198 -19.87 3.63 3.96
N LYS A 199 -20.94 4.44 4.00
CA LYS A 199 -21.24 5.37 2.90
C LYS A 199 -20.70 6.78 3.11
N MET A 200 -20.48 7.24 4.35
CA MET A 200 -20.00 8.60 4.60
C MET A 200 -19.09 8.62 5.84
N ILE A 201 -17.84 8.98 5.62
CA ILE A 201 -16.89 9.41 6.65
C ILE A 201 -16.57 10.86 6.31
N ASP A 202 -16.97 11.78 7.18
CA ASP A 202 -16.70 13.22 7.05
C ASP A 202 -15.38 13.63 7.72
N ASP A 203 -15.02 14.89 7.53
CA ASP A 203 -13.78 15.44 8.09
C ASP A 203 -13.79 15.47 9.63
N ASP A 204 -14.93 15.57 10.27
CA ASP A 204 -15.01 15.60 11.75
C ASP A 204 -14.77 14.21 12.34
N MET A 205 -15.23 13.14 11.68
CA MET A 205 -14.84 11.78 12.02
C MET A 205 -13.34 11.56 11.82
N ILE A 206 -12.74 12.08 10.74
CA ILE A 206 -11.30 11.96 10.51
C ILE A 206 -10.52 12.70 11.59
N LYS A 207 -10.91 13.92 11.94
CA LYS A 207 -10.28 14.70 13.04
C LYS A 207 -10.37 13.95 14.37
N LYS A 208 -11.50 13.30 14.64
CA LYS A 208 -11.72 12.54 15.88
C LYS A 208 -10.93 11.25 15.95
N TYR A 209 -10.91 10.45 14.89
CA TYR A 209 -10.36 9.09 14.90
C TYR A 209 -8.98 8.94 14.23
N ALA A 210 -8.48 9.99 13.55
CA ALA A 210 -7.16 10.03 12.97
C ALA A 210 -6.42 11.34 13.30
N PRO A 211 -6.37 11.78 14.59
CA PRO A 211 -5.84 13.08 14.98
C PRO A 211 -4.38 13.27 14.59
N ASN A 212 -3.53 12.23 14.69
CA ASN A 212 -2.12 12.32 14.32
C ASN A 212 -1.94 12.59 12.82
N VAL A 213 -2.77 11.95 11.97
CA VAL A 213 -2.77 12.23 10.53
C VAL A 213 -3.18 13.67 10.24
N VAL A 214 -4.22 14.17 10.93
CA VAL A 214 -4.70 15.56 10.80
C VAL A 214 -3.62 16.54 11.21
N GLU A 215 -2.96 16.34 12.34
CA GLU A 215 -1.87 17.18 12.85
C GLU A 215 -0.67 17.15 11.90
N GLY A 216 -0.23 15.97 11.49
CA GLY A 216 0.91 15.79 10.57
C GLY A 216 0.69 16.49 9.23
N VAL A 217 -0.49 16.34 8.64
CA VAL A 217 -0.85 17.01 7.38
C VAL A 217 -0.92 18.52 7.54
N SER A 218 -1.45 19.01 8.67
CA SER A 218 -1.49 20.46 8.97
C SER A 218 -0.09 21.03 9.07
N LYS A 219 0.81 20.39 9.83
CA LYS A 219 2.21 20.80 9.96
C LYS A 219 2.92 20.80 8.60
N LEU A 220 2.76 19.73 7.83
CA LEU A 220 3.36 19.58 6.50
C LEU A 220 2.82 20.64 5.52
N SER A 221 1.51 20.89 5.52
CA SER A 221 0.89 21.90 4.66
C SER A 221 1.39 23.33 4.99
N ASN A 222 1.56 23.63 6.29
CA ASN A 222 2.12 24.93 6.71
C ASN A 222 3.61 25.04 6.34
N TRP A 223 4.38 23.99 6.51
CA TRP A 223 5.78 23.92 6.10
C TRP A 223 5.96 24.19 4.60
N VAL A 224 5.10 23.58 3.76
CA VAL A 224 5.08 23.77 2.30
C VAL A 224 4.85 25.24 1.90
N LYS A 225 4.09 26.02 2.68
CA LYS A 225 3.90 27.47 2.39
C LYS A 225 5.19 28.24 2.44
N ASN A 226 6.18 27.78 3.21
CA ASN A 226 7.48 28.41 3.41
C ASN A 226 8.58 27.86 2.48
N LEU A 227 8.26 26.87 1.63
CA LEU A 227 9.13 26.42 0.55
C LEU A 227 9.14 27.47 -0.57
#